data_bf0c5aa75b46f1762333d661bfff4961
#
_entry.id   bf0c5aa75b46f1762333d661bfff4961
#
_cell.length_a   1.000
_cell.length_b   1.000
_cell.length_c   1.000
_cell.angle_alpha   90.00
_cell.angle_beta   90.00
_cell.angle_gamma   90.00
#
_symmetry.space_group_name_H-M   'P 1'
#
loop_
_entity.id
_entity.type
_entity.pdbx_description
1 polymer ?
#
loop_
_entity_poly.entity_id
_entity_poly.type
_entity_poly.pdbx_seq_one_letter_code
_entity_poly.pdbx_strand_id
1 'polypeptide(L)'
;MKKILLEDCCEILDSQRVPITATNRAEGPYPYYGANGVQDYVDDYIFDDELVLLAEDGGNFGSKTKPIAYRVSGKCWVNNHAHVIKPKNRIDVDFLCYSLMFYNTDGLVNGATRQKLTQATMRKMLIPDLSKEQQLDIVNQLNRIVEIRNLRLKEIQKLDELIKARFVEMFGDPILNSKGFNTNALKDVFMLKAGDFTAASDISEEKIGRNKYPCYGGNGIRGYVAEYSQEGEYSLIGRQGALSGNIQYVKGKFKNTEHALLVTPIVEMNNIWLNQLLINLELKRYQTGAAQPGLSVKNLQEIPIISVSIADQDRFADFVAQVDKSKVVA
;
A
#
# COMPACT_ATOMS: atom_id res chain seq x y z
N MET A 1 16.02 -30.05 9.18
CA MET A 1 15.00 -29.74 10.22
C MET A 1 13.87 -30.72 10.03
N LYS A 2 13.43 -31.38 11.10
CA LYS A 2 12.28 -32.31 11.08
C LYS A 2 11.01 -31.54 10.74
N LYS A 3 10.08 -32.16 10.01
CA LYS A 3 8.80 -31.58 9.60
C LYS A 3 7.66 -32.51 9.96
N ILE A 4 6.47 -31.97 10.14
CA ILE A 4 5.24 -32.68 10.47
C ILE A 4 4.15 -32.29 9.48
N LEU A 5 3.27 -33.22 9.13
CA LEU A 5 2.09 -32.94 8.31
C LEU A 5 1.09 -32.07 9.07
N LEU A 6 0.44 -31.15 8.35
CA LEU A 6 -0.56 -30.27 8.94
C LEU A 6 -1.71 -31.06 9.59
N GLU A 7 -2.18 -32.14 8.96
CA GLU A 7 -3.25 -32.99 9.51
C GLU A 7 -2.88 -33.72 10.82
N ASP A 8 -1.58 -33.99 11.02
CA ASP A 8 -1.13 -34.66 12.25
C ASP A 8 -1.15 -33.72 13.45
N CYS A 9 -0.93 -32.42 13.23
CA CYS A 9 -0.78 -31.44 14.29
C CYS A 9 -1.94 -30.43 14.42
N CYS A 10 -2.93 -30.50 13.53
CA CYS A 10 -4.09 -29.61 13.54
C CYS A 10 -5.40 -30.37 13.34
N GLU A 11 -6.50 -29.76 13.76
CA GLU A 11 -7.85 -30.12 13.40
C GLU A 11 -8.30 -29.24 12.22
N ILE A 12 -8.98 -29.84 11.24
CA ILE A 12 -9.50 -29.12 10.08
C ILE A 12 -11.01 -29.02 10.24
N LEU A 13 -11.49 -27.80 10.42
CA LEU A 13 -12.89 -27.51 10.76
C LEU A 13 -13.72 -27.05 9.53
N ASP A 14 -13.26 -27.32 8.34
CA ASP A 14 -13.88 -26.88 7.08
C ASP A 14 -15.34 -27.31 6.93
N SER A 15 -15.71 -28.45 7.49
CA SER A 15 -17.08 -28.96 7.45
C SER A 15 -18.10 -28.13 8.24
N GLN A 16 -17.60 -27.28 9.14
CA GLN A 16 -18.43 -26.38 9.96
C GLN A 16 -18.68 -25.02 9.28
N ARG A 17 -18.02 -24.73 8.17
CA ARG A 17 -18.18 -23.46 7.44
C ARG A 17 -19.56 -23.37 6.80
N VAL A 18 -20.16 -22.18 6.87
CA VAL A 18 -21.45 -21.89 6.24
C VAL A 18 -21.31 -20.62 5.42
N PRO A 19 -21.34 -20.68 4.07
CA PRO A 19 -21.33 -19.50 3.23
C PRO A 19 -22.68 -18.76 3.30
N ILE A 20 -22.63 -17.43 3.49
CA ILE A 20 -23.80 -16.56 3.44
C ILE A 20 -23.62 -15.59 2.27
N THR A 21 -24.64 -15.51 1.39
CA THR A 21 -24.63 -14.53 0.29
C THR A 21 -24.70 -13.11 0.86
N ALA A 22 -24.11 -12.14 0.16
CA ALA A 22 -24.07 -10.76 0.64
C ALA A 22 -25.46 -10.19 0.97
N THR A 23 -26.50 -10.58 0.21
CA THR A 23 -27.89 -10.16 0.41
C THR A 23 -28.54 -10.75 1.65
N ASN A 24 -28.01 -11.85 2.19
CA ASN A 24 -28.58 -12.57 3.33
C ASN A 24 -27.77 -12.37 4.62
N ARG A 25 -26.76 -11.51 4.58
CA ARG A 25 -25.98 -11.15 5.78
C ARG A 25 -26.74 -10.09 6.56
N ALA A 26 -27.13 -10.42 7.79
CA ALA A 26 -27.62 -9.44 8.74
C ALA A 26 -26.40 -8.72 9.37
N GLU A 27 -26.42 -7.40 9.41
CA GLU A 27 -25.35 -6.60 10.00
C GLU A 27 -25.25 -6.84 11.51
N GLY A 28 -24.03 -7.01 12.01
CA GLY A 28 -23.78 -7.29 13.43
C GLY A 28 -22.32 -7.11 13.84
N PRO A 29 -21.95 -7.56 15.05
CA PRO A 29 -20.62 -7.30 15.62
C PRO A 29 -19.56 -8.35 15.25
N TYR A 30 -19.94 -9.49 14.65
CA TYR A 30 -19.00 -10.59 14.43
C TYR A 30 -18.37 -10.54 13.04
N PRO A 31 -17.03 -10.64 12.93
CA PRO A 31 -16.37 -10.59 11.63
C PRO A 31 -16.70 -11.83 10.78
N TYR A 32 -17.00 -11.58 9.51
CA TYR A 32 -17.22 -12.57 8.48
C TYR A 32 -15.97 -12.67 7.58
N TYR A 33 -15.30 -13.81 7.65
CA TYR A 33 -14.01 -14.03 7.00
C TYR A 33 -14.12 -14.76 5.65
N GLY A 34 -13.27 -14.35 4.71
CA GLY A 34 -13.01 -15.02 3.45
C GLY A 34 -11.53 -15.34 3.26
N ALA A 35 -11.12 -15.62 2.00
CA ALA A 35 -9.75 -16.01 1.67
C ALA A 35 -8.67 -14.99 2.08
N ASN A 36 -9.00 -13.70 2.07
CA ASN A 36 -8.05 -12.60 2.24
C ASN A 36 -8.35 -11.71 3.46
N GLY A 37 -9.04 -12.23 4.47
CA GLY A 37 -9.39 -11.50 5.69
C GLY A 37 -10.89 -11.22 5.84
N VAL A 38 -11.21 -10.22 6.66
CA VAL A 38 -12.59 -9.79 6.92
C VAL A 38 -13.20 -9.23 5.65
N GLN A 39 -14.38 -9.76 5.29
CA GLN A 39 -15.18 -9.32 4.15
C GLN A 39 -16.39 -8.49 4.58
N ASP A 40 -16.91 -8.77 5.78
CA ASP A 40 -18.14 -8.18 6.30
C ASP A 40 -18.24 -8.37 7.82
N TYR A 41 -19.31 -7.86 8.43
CA TYR A 41 -19.67 -8.12 9.82
C TYR A 41 -21.11 -8.63 9.88
N VAL A 42 -21.35 -9.68 10.69
CA VAL A 42 -22.64 -10.39 10.78
C VAL A 42 -23.13 -10.46 12.22
N ASP A 43 -24.41 -10.75 12.38
CA ASP A 43 -25.13 -10.76 13.66
C ASP A 43 -24.95 -12.05 14.49
N ASP A 44 -24.36 -13.08 13.90
CA ASP A 44 -24.09 -14.36 14.57
C ASP A 44 -22.71 -14.90 14.24
N TYR A 45 -22.26 -15.94 14.93
CA TYR A 45 -20.95 -16.58 14.77
C TYR A 45 -21.07 -18.10 14.77
N ILE A 46 -20.12 -18.78 14.10
CA ILE A 46 -20.01 -20.24 14.07
C ILE A 46 -18.75 -20.77 14.77
N PHE A 47 -17.78 -19.90 15.02
CA PHE A 47 -16.56 -20.24 15.76
C PHE A 47 -16.36 -19.28 16.93
N ASP A 48 -15.84 -19.80 18.04
CA ASP A 48 -15.36 -19.02 19.20
C ASP A 48 -14.09 -19.70 19.71
N ASP A 49 -13.00 -19.50 18.97
CA ASP A 49 -11.77 -20.28 19.13
C ASP A 49 -10.51 -19.49 18.68
N GLU A 50 -9.36 -20.09 18.97
CA GLU A 50 -8.05 -19.66 18.48
C GLU A 50 -7.72 -20.40 17.17
N LEU A 51 -7.83 -19.73 16.04
CA LEU A 51 -7.79 -20.34 14.72
C LEU A 51 -6.72 -19.72 13.83
N VAL A 52 -6.29 -20.48 12.84
CA VAL A 52 -5.59 -19.97 11.64
C VAL A 52 -6.50 -20.22 10.45
N LEU A 53 -6.81 -19.16 9.70
CA LEU A 53 -7.50 -19.26 8.43
C LEU A 53 -6.46 -19.24 7.30
N LEU A 54 -6.57 -20.20 6.38
CA LEU A 54 -5.70 -20.33 5.22
C LEU A 54 -6.54 -20.24 3.95
N ALA A 55 -6.16 -19.42 3.00
CA ALA A 55 -6.90 -19.27 1.75
C ALA A 55 -7.12 -20.62 1.04
N GLU A 56 -8.37 -20.90 0.66
CA GLU A 56 -8.75 -22.06 -0.14
C GLU A 56 -8.78 -21.71 -1.63
N ASP A 57 -9.46 -20.61 -2.01
CA ASP A 57 -9.50 -20.13 -3.39
C ASP A 57 -9.47 -18.60 -3.47
N GLY A 58 -8.92 -18.07 -4.56
CA GLY A 58 -8.79 -16.62 -4.74
C GLY A 58 -7.89 -15.94 -3.70
N GLY A 59 -7.03 -16.69 -3.03
CA GLY A 59 -6.02 -16.19 -2.09
C GLY A 59 -4.83 -15.54 -2.80
N ASN A 60 -3.98 -14.90 -2.00
CA ASN A 60 -2.77 -14.22 -2.49
C ASN A 60 -1.61 -15.22 -2.74
N PHE A 61 -1.90 -16.37 -3.36
CA PHE A 61 -0.89 -17.40 -3.63
C PHE A 61 0.27 -16.86 -4.45
N GLY A 62 1.51 -17.21 -4.04
CA GLY A 62 2.74 -16.72 -4.66
C GLY A 62 3.11 -15.27 -4.34
N SER A 63 2.29 -14.51 -3.62
CA SER A 63 2.62 -13.15 -3.20
C SER A 63 3.72 -13.14 -2.14
N LYS A 64 4.71 -12.26 -2.32
CA LYS A 64 5.78 -12.02 -1.33
C LYS A 64 5.40 -10.98 -0.26
N THR A 65 4.28 -10.28 -0.43
CA THR A 65 3.88 -9.15 0.42
C THR A 65 2.51 -9.30 1.06
N LYS A 66 1.64 -10.10 0.46
CA LYS A 66 0.29 -10.37 0.96
C LYS A 66 0.20 -11.81 1.45
N PRO A 67 -0.12 -12.03 2.73
CA PRO A 67 -0.18 -13.37 3.30
C PRO A 67 -1.37 -14.17 2.73
N ILE A 68 -1.24 -15.50 2.76
CA ILE A 68 -2.33 -16.44 2.44
C ILE A 68 -2.98 -17.04 3.68
N ALA A 69 -2.40 -16.81 4.85
CA ALA A 69 -2.96 -17.24 6.15
C ALA A 69 -2.97 -16.10 7.14
N TYR A 70 -3.91 -16.11 8.06
CA TYR A 70 -4.05 -15.11 9.10
C TYR A 70 -4.66 -15.68 10.38
N ARG A 71 -4.30 -15.04 11.48
CA ARG A 71 -4.73 -15.39 12.84
C ARG A 71 -6.14 -14.86 13.11
N VAL A 72 -6.98 -15.69 13.71
CA VAL A 72 -8.32 -15.31 14.21
C VAL A 72 -8.47 -15.78 15.64
N SER A 73 -9.08 -14.96 16.49
CA SER A 73 -9.33 -15.21 17.90
C SER A 73 -10.76 -14.84 18.26
N GLY A 74 -11.43 -15.68 19.01
CA GLY A 74 -12.78 -15.45 19.49
C GLY A 74 -13.86 -15.63 18.42
N LYS A 75 -15.00 -14.95 18.62
CA LYS A 75 -16.23 -15.15 17.84
C LYS A 75 -16.10 -14.66 16.41
N CYS A 76 -16.36 -15.56 15.45
CA CYS A 76 -16.29 -15.22 14.03
C CYS A 76 -17.15 -16.14 13.17
N TRP A 77 -17.40 -15.71 11.94
CA TRP A 77 -18.00 -16.50 10.87
C TRP A 77 -17.00 -16.68 9.72
N VAL A 78 -16.91 -17.87 9.17
CA VAL A 78 -15.97 -18.16 8.08
C VAL A 78 -16.73 -18.77 6.89
N ASN A 79 -16.50 -18.21 5.70
CA ASN A 79 -17.06 -18.72 4.45
C ASN A 79 -16.24 -19.90 3.87
N ASN A 80 -16.67 -20.40 2.71
CA ASN A 80 -16.02 -21.53 2.04
C ASN A 80 -14.77 -21.17 1.21
N HIS A 81 -14.27 -19.93 1.30
CA HIS A 81 -13.06 -19.48 0.58
C HIS A 81 -11.80 -19.54 1.45
N ALA A 82 -11.93 -19.90 2.74
CA ALA A 82 -10.80 -20.08 3.63
C ALA A 82 -10.93 -21.41 4.38
N HIS A 83 -9.87 -22.19 4.46
CA HIS A 83 -9.74 -23.33 5.38
C HIS A 83 -9.69 -22.84 6.81
N VAL A 84 -10.34 -23.58 7.71
CA VAL A 84 -10.36 -23.31 9.16
C VAL A 84 -9.49 -24.34 9.86
N ILE A 85 -8.40 -23.90 10.46
CA ILE A 85 -7.37 -24.73 11.05
C ILE A 85 -7.26 -24.41 12.53
N LYS A 86 -7.52 -25.42 13.39
CA LYS A 86 -7.32 -25.34 14.84
C LYS A 86 -6.09 -26.14 15.22
N PRO A 87 -5.05 -25.52 15.81
CA PRO A 87 -3.87 -26.27 16.25
C PRO A 87 -4.21 -27.18 17.41
N LYS A 88 -3.64 -28.39 17.40
CA LYS A 88 -3.63 -29.28 18.58
C LYS A 88 -2.61 -28.79 19.61
N ASN A 89 -2.72 -29.24 20.86
CA ASN A 89 -1.89 -28.77 22.00
C ASN A 89 -0.39 -28.71 21.76
N ARG A 90 0.13 -29.49 20.82
CA ARG A 90 1.54 -29.51 20.45
C ARG A 90 2.01 -28.28 19.69
N ILE A 91 1.12 -27.62 18.97
CA ILE A 91 1.45 -26.50 18.09
C ILE A 91 0.91 -25.20 18.67
N ASP A 92 1.74 -24.19 18.70
CA ASP A 92 1.34 -22.84 19.02
C ASP A 92 0.61 -22.23 17.83
N VAL A 93 -0.47 -21.49 18.08
CA VAL A 93 -1.34 -20.96 17.03
C VAL A 93 -0.67 -19.85 16.23
N ASP A 94 0.13 -19.00 16.88
CA ASP A 94 0.87 -17.95 16.19
C ASP A 94 2.04 -18.54 15.41
N PHE A 95 2.72 -19.56 15.94
CA PHE A 95 3.72 -20.31 15.19
C PHE A 95 3.14 -20.96 13.95
N LEU A 96 1.94 -21.57 14.06
CA LEU A 96 1.24 -22.13 12.92
C LEU A 96 0.93 -21.07 11.88
N CYS A 97 0.40 -19.92 12.31
CA CYS A 97 0.08 -18.80 11.44
C CYS A 97 1.32 -18.31 10.68
N TYR A 98 2.42 -18.03 11.37
CA TYR A 98 3.68 -17.63 10.75
C TYR A 98 4.24 -18.68 9.78
N SER A 99 4.10 -19.97 10.10
CA SER A 99 4.53 -21.06 9.23
C SER A 99 3.74 -21.13 7.92
N LEU A 100 2.51 -20.62 7.89
CA LEU A 100 1.61 -20.69 6.75
C LEU A 100 1.46 -19.37 5.97
N MET A 101 1.72 -18.20 6.60
CA MET A 101 1.45 -16.88 6.00
C MET A 101 2.05 -16.70 4.60
N PHE A 102 3.26 -17.15 4.39
CA PHE A 102 3.99 -17.05 3.11
C PHE A 102 4.52 -18.41 2.67
N TYR A 103 3.71 -19.45 2.91
CA TYR A 103 4.07 -20.80 2.49
C TYR A 103 4.24 -20.86 0.98
N ASN A 104 5.30 -21.53 0.52
CA ASN A 104 5.46 -21.76 -0.92
C ASN A 104 4.39 -22.73 -1.42
N THR A 105 3.50 -22.23 -2.25
CA THR A 105 2.37 -22.98 -2.81
C THR A 105 2.58 -23.45 -4.24
N ASP A 106 3.81 -23.32 -4.79
CA ASP A 106 4.15 -23.79 -6.13
C ASP A 106 3.89 -25.31 -6.23
N GLY A 107 3.11 -25.70 -7.23
CA GLY A 107 2.70 -27.10 -7.44
C GLY A 107 1.63 -27.61 -6.46
N LEU A 108 1.18 -26.81 -5.50
CA LEU A 108 0.12 -27.18 -4.54
C LEU A 108 -1.24 -26.61 -4.92
N VAL A 109 -1.28 -25.51 -5.64
CA VAL A 109 -2.51 -24.84 -6.08
C VAL A 109 -2.85 -25.20 -7.52
N ASN A 110 -4.12 -25.35 -7.82
CA ASN A 110 -4.66 -25.65 -9.14
C ASN A 110 -5.51 -24.49 -9.65
N GLY A 111 -5.67 -24.36 -10.98
CA GLY A 111 -6.50 -23.35 -11.64
C GLY A 111 -5.69 -22.21 -12.24
N ALA A 112 -5.96 -21.91 -13.53
CA ALA A 112 -5.26 -20.84 -14.26
C ALA A 112 -5.78 -19.44 -13.93
N THR A 113 -7.09 -19.27 -13.78
CA THR A 113 -7.74 -17.97 -13.54
C THR A 113 -7.99 -17.71 -12.06
N ARG A 114 -8.38 -18.74 -11.32
CA ARG A 114 -8.58 -18.68 -9.87
C ARG A 114 -7.90 -19.88 -9.24
N GLN A 115 -6.76 -19.60 -8.63
CA GLN A 115 -5.98 -20.62 -7.94
C GLN A 115 -6.72 -21.16 -6.72
N LYS A 116 -6.67 -22.48 -6.54
CA LYS A 116 -7.32 -23.17 -5.43
C LYS A 116 -6.36 -24.14 -4.75
N LEU A 117 -6.22 -24.02 -3.43
CA LEU A 117 -5.58 -24.98 -2.55
C LEU A 117 -6.67 -25.92 -2.01
N THR A 118 -6.65 -27.19 -2.42
CA THR A 118 -7.67 -28.14 -1.92
C THR A 118 -7.35 -28.60 -0.51
N GLN A 119 -8.40 -28.98 0.25
CA GLN A 119 -8.22 -29.52 1.59
C GLN A 119 -7.28 -30.75 1.61
N ALA A 120 -7.40 -31.63 0.62
CA ALA A 120 -6.54 -32.82 0.53
C ALA A 120 -5.05 -32.45 0.34
N THR A 121 -4.76 -31.40 -0.42
CA THR A 121 -3.39 -30.89 -0.59
C THR A 121 -2.93 -30.15 0.67
N MET A 122 -3.75 -29.31 1.24
CA MET A 122 -3.46 -28.61 2.50
C MET A 122 -3.10 -29.55 3.64
N ARG A 123 -3.83 -30.66 3.82
CA ARG A 123 -3.54 -31.67 4.86
C ARG A 123 -2.10 -32.19 4.80
N LYS A 124 -1.52 -32.28 3.58
CA LYS A 124 -0.17 -32.77 3.32
C LYS A 124 0.92 -31.69 3.39
N MET A 125 0.56 -30.44 3.67
CA MET A 125 1.55 -29.37 3.86
C MET A 125 2.41 -29.69 5.08
N LEU A 126 3.69 -29.35 4.99
CA LEU A 126 4.70 -29.67 6.00
C LEU A 126 5.10 -28.39 6.74
N ILE A 127 4.94 -28.41 8.06
CA ILE A 127 5.44 -27.34 8.93
C ILE A 127 6.65 -27.85 9.76
N PRO A 128 7.49 -26.94 10.30
CA PRO A 128 8.60 -27.36 11.16
C PRO A 128 8.09 -28.07 12.43
N ASP A 129 8.71 -29.22 12.74
CA ASP A 129 8.44 -29.99 13.96
C ASP A 129 9.41 -29.57 15.06
N LEU A 130 8.99 -28.61 15.89
CA LEU A 130 9.78 -27.99 16.93
C LEU A 130 9.16 -28.23 18.32
N SER A 131 9.97 -28.15 19.38
CA SER A 131 9.44 -28.12 20.75
C SER A 131 8.60 -26.87 21.00
N LYS A 132 7.69 -26.89 21.94
CA LYS A 132 6.85 -25.74 22.30
C LYS A 132 7.70 -24.50 22.68
N GLU A 133 8.80 -24.70 23.38
CA GLU A 133 9.74 -23.66 23.76
C GLU A 133 10.35 -22.99 22.53
N GLN A 134 10.82 -23.78 21.55
CA GLN A 134 11.39 -23.27 20.30
C GLN A 134 10.34 -22.52 19.47
N GLN A 135 9.09 -23.01 19.43
CA GLN A 135 8.00 -22.33 18.75
C GLN A 135 7.74 -20.95 19.37
N LEU A 136 7.63 -20.88 20.70
CA LEU A 136 7.40 -19.61 21.42
C LEU A 136 8.57 -18.63 21.26
N ASP A 137 9.82 -19.10 21.26
CA ASP A 137 10.97 -18.24 21.02
C ASP A 137 10.90 -17.61 19.62
N ILE A 138 10.60 -18.41 18.59
CA ILE A 138 10.41 -17.90 17.21
C ILE A 138 9.27 -16.90 17.14
N VAL A 139 8.11 -17.21 17.74
CA VAL A 139 6.95 -16.31 17.76
C VAL A 139 7.31 -14.97 18.42
N ASN A 140 7.98 -15.01 19.56
CA ASN A 140 8.40 -13.80 20.26
C ASN A 140 9.34 -12.93 19.42
N GLN A 141 10.31 -13.55 18.72
CA GLN A 141 11.21 -12.82 17.82
C GLN A 141 10.45 -12.20 16.63
N LEU A 142 9.55 -12.96 16.00
CA LEU A 142 8.77 -12.46 14.87
C LEU A 142 7.79 -11.35 15.29
N ASN A 143 7.11 -11.51 16.43
CA ASN A 143 6.23 -10.48 16.97
C ASN A 143 6.99 -9.18 17.25
N ARG A 144 8.20 -9.28 17.82
CA ARG A 144 9.06 -8.11 18.05
C ARG A 144 9.45 -7.40 16.74
N ILE A 145 9.78 -8.17 15.70
CA ILE A 145 10.10 -7.60 14.37
C ILE A 145 8.87 -6.88 13.79
N VAL A 146 7.69 -7.49 13.87
CA VAL A 146 6.42 -6.89 13.41
C VAL A 146 6.11 -5.61 14.19
N GLU A 147 6.29 -5.62 15.50
CA GLU A 147 6.10 -4.44 16.35
C GLU A 147 7.05 -3.30 15.97
N ILE A 148 8.36 -3.59 15.86
CA ILE A 148 9.36 -2.60 15.43
C ILE A 148 8.98 -2.02 14.07
N ARG A 149 8.62 -2.86 13.09
CA ARG A 149 8.17 -2.40 11.78
C ARG A 149 6.98 -1.45 11.87
N ASN A 150 5.99 -1.80 12.68
CA ASN A 150 4.79 -0.98 12.83
C ASN A 150 5.09 0.35 13.54
N LEU A 151 5.99 0.36 14.52
CA LEU A 151 6.47 1.58 15.18
C LEU A 151 7.21 2.49 14.19
N ARG A 152 8.07 1.92 13.33
CA ARG A 152 8.78 2.67 12.30
C ARG A 152 7.85 3.28 11.26
N LEU A 153 6.84 2.55 10.81
CA LEU A 153 5.82 3.10 9.91
C LEU A 153 5.07 4.29 10.53
N LYS A 154 4.71 4.19 11.82
CA LYS A 154 4.09 5.30 12.56
C LYS A 154 5.04 6.49 12.72
N GLU A 155 6.32 6.24 12.94
CA GLU A 155 7.35 7.28 13.04
C GLU A 155 7.48 8.03 11.71
N ILE A 156 7.59 7.32 10.60
CA ILE A 156 7.64 7.92 9.25
C ILE A 156 6.40 8.78 8.99
N GLN A 157 5.21 8.27 9.32
CA GLN A 157 3.97 9.05 9.19
C GLN A 157 4.00 10.35 10.01
N LYS A 158 4.47 10.30 11.25
CA LYS A 158 4.60 11.48 12.10
C LYS A 158 5.62 12.49 11.56
N LEU A 159 6.70 12.01 10.93
CA LEU A 159 7.67 12.89 10.27
C LEU A 159 7.06 13.58 9.04
N ASP A 160 6.19 12.91 8.28
CA ASP A 160 5.44 13.53 7.19
C ASP A 160 4.43 14.59 7.71
N GLU A 161 3.73 14.27 8.80
CA GLU A 161 2.83 15.22 9.49
C GLU A 161 3.60 16.45 10.01
N LEU A 162 4.82 16.26 10.51
CA LEU A 162 5.69 17.35 10.97
C LEU A 162 6.09 18.28 9.82
N ILE A 163 6.42 17.73 8.64
CA ILE A 163 6.70 18.54 7.44
C ILE A 163 5.48 19.37 7.07
N LYS A 164 4.29 18.75 7.06
CA LYS A 164 3.03 19.45 6.76
C LYS A 164 2.75 20.55 7.78
N ALA A 165 2.91 20.28 9.07
CA ALA A 165 2.72 21.25 10.13
C ALA A 165 3.68 22.44 10.01
N ARG A 166 4.96 22.19 9.67
CA ARG A 166 5.95 23.23 9.44
C ARG A 166 5.61 24.09 8.24
N PHE A 167 5.11 23.48 7.15
CA PHE A 167 4.63 24.24 6.00
C PHE A 167 3.51 25.21 6.39
N VAL A 168 2.51 24.73 7.11
CA VAL A 168 1.38 25.56 7.56
C VAL A 168 1.82 26.64 8.57
N GLU A 169 2.76 26.34 9.46
CA GLU A 169 3.32 27.33 10.38
C GLU A 169 4.02 28.47 9.62
N MET A 170 4.85 28.14 8.62
CA MET A 170 5.61 29.12 7.86
C MET A 170 4.76 29.89 6.85
N PHE A 171 3.87 29.22 6.14
CA PHE A 171 3.18 29.76 4.97
C PHE A 171 1.65 29.80 5.11
N GLY A 172 1.09 29.27 6.17
CA GLY A 172 -0.37 29.16 6.35
C GLY A 172 -0.99 28.09 5.46
N ASP A 173 -2.31 28.07 5.43
CA ASP A 173 -3.09 27.25 4.50
C ASP A 173 -3.03 27.90 3.11
N PRO A 174 -2.43 27.26 2.08
CA PRO A 174 -2.30 27.85 0.75
C PRO A 174 -3.62 27.90 -0.02
N ILE A 175 -4.62 27.11 0.38
CA ILE A 175 -5.97 27.12 -0.22
C ILE A 175 -6.72 28.38 0.18
N LEU A 176 -6.67 28.72 1.47
CA LEU A 176 -7.31 29.89 2.06
C LEU A 176 -6.44 31.12 2.01
N ASN A 177 -5.17 30.97 1.66
CA ASN A 177 -4.14 32.01 1.78
C ASN A 177 -4.19 32.70 3.14
N SER A 178 -4.19 31.91 4.20
CA SER A 178 -4.48 32.38 5.57
C SER A 178 -3.48 33.41 6.11
N LYS A 179 -2.32 33.55 5.49
CA LYS A 179 -1.32 34.59 5.81
C LYS A 179 -1.33 35.80 4.89
N GLY A 180 -2.20 35.83 3.87
CA GLY A 180 -2.38 36.97 3.00
C GLY A 180 -1.19 37.25 2.05
N PHE A 181 -0.50 36.21 1.58
CA PHE A 181 0.53 36.36 0.55
C PHE A 181 -0.06 36.86 -0.77
N ASN A 182 0.72 37.56 -1.57
CA ASN A 182 0.37 37.78 -2.96
C ASN A 182 0.22 36.44 -3.68
N THR A 183 -0.66 36.37 -4.68
CA THR A 183 -0.90 35.16 -5.45
C THR A 183 -0.76 35.41 -6.93
N ASN A 184 -0.27 34.40 -7.66
CA ASN A 184 -0.26 34.32 -9.11
C ASN A 184 -1.11 33.13 -9.56
N ALA A 185 -1.68 33.16 -10.77
CA ALA A 185 -2.33 31.98 -11.29
C ALA A 185 -1.29 30.86 -11.57
N LEU A 186 -1.67 29.61 -11.38
CA LEU A 186 -0.76 28.48 -11.57
C LEU A 186 -0.07 28.51 -12.93
N LYS A 187 -0.81 28.85 -14.00
CA LYS A 187 -0.28 28.99 -15.38
C LYS A 187 0.84 30.02 -15.51
N ASP A 188 0.90 31.02 -14.62
CA ASP A 188 1.87 32.10 -14.64
C ASP A 188 3.16 31.73 -13.88
N VAL A 189 3.16 30.66 -13.13
CA VAL A 189 4.31 30.21 -12.33
C VAL A 189 4.78 28.79 -12.68
N PHE A 190 3.91 27.95 -13.28
CA PHE A 190 4.25 26.57 -13.66
C PHE A 190 3.81 26.23 -15.08
N MET A 191 4.65 25.51 -15.79
CA MET A 191 4.27 24.77 -16.98
C MET A 191 3.91 23.33 -16.58
N LEU A 192 2.72 22.88 -16.99
CA LEU A 192 2.25 21.51 -16.80
C LEU A 192 2.27 20.76 -18.13
N LYS A 193 3.04 19.69 -18.21
CA LYS A 193 3.14 18.85 -19.41
C LYS A 193 2.91 17.38 -19.08
N ALA A 194 1.94 16.75 -19.76
CA ALA A 194 1.79 15.30 -19.71
C ALA A 194 2.99 14.62 -20.35
N GLY A 195 3.37 13.46 -19.84
CA GLY A 195 4.36 12.61 -20.50
C GLY A 195 3.82 11.92 -21.73
N ASP A 196 4.67 11.12 -22.36
CA ASP A 196 4.33 10.39 -23.57
C ASP A 196 3.64 9.07 -23.23
N PHE A 197 2.74 8.64 -24.14
CA PHE A 197 2.15 7.31 -24.06
C PHE A 197 3.25 6.25 -23.99
N THR A 198 3.08 5.30 -23.09
CA THR A 198 4.01 4.18 -22.91
C THR A 198 3.22 2.89 -22.84
N ALA A 199 3.42 2.02 -23.84
CA ALA A 199 2.71 0.74 -23.89
C ALA A 199 3.08 -0.13 -22.68
N ALA A 200 2.12 -0.92 -22.20
CA ALA A 200 2.37 -1.83 -21.06
C ALA A 200 3.46 -2.86 -21.38
N SER A 201 3.59 -3.29 -22.64
CA SER A 201 4.66 -4.18 -23.13
C SER A 201 6.07 -3.62 -22.96
N ASP A 202 6.22 -2.29 -22.91
CA ASP A 202 7.52 -1.61 -22.80
C ASP A 202 7.94 -1.40 -21.33
N ILE A 203 7.03 -1.71 -20.40
CA ILE A 203 7.25 -1.53 -18.96
C ILE A 203 7.51 -2.89 -18.32
N SER A 204 8.69 -3.06 -17.72
CA SER A 204 9.03 -4.23 -16.90
C SER A 204 8.66 -3.97 -15.44
N GLU A 205 8.08 -4.95 -14.76
CA GLU A 205 7.79 -4.86 -13.31
C GLU A 205 9.09 -4.74 -12.49
N GLU A 206 10.17 -5.34 -12.96
CA GLU A 206 11.46 -5.37 -12.28
C GLU A 206 12.51 -4.57 -13.05
N LYS A 207 13.50 -4.04 -12.30
CA LYS A 207 14.66 -3.35 -12.84
C LYS A 207 15.68 -4.36 -13.35
N ILE A 208 15.48 -4.88 -14.57
CA ILE A 208 16.31 -5.91 -15.19
C ILE A 208 16.79 -5.54 -16.59
N GLY A 209 17.96 -6.02 -16.96
CA GLY A 209 18.52 -5.87 -18.31
C GLY A 209 18.66 -4.40 -18.72
N ARG A 210 18.02 -4.03 -19.85
CA ARG A 210 17.98 -2.67 -20.37
C ARG A 210 16.99 -1.76 -19.64
N ASN A 211 16.01 -2.33 -18.96
CA ASN A 211 14.96 -1.55 -18.26
C ASN A 211 15.49 -1.05 -16.91
N LYS A 212 16.12 0.13 -16.92
CA LYS A 212 16.86 0.69 -15.77
C LYS A 212 16.18 1.91 -15.17
N TYR A 213 15.34 2.61 -15.92
CA TYR A 213 14.78 3.89 -15.53
C TYR A 213 13.35 3.72 -15.04
N PRO A 214 13.00 4.28 -13.86
CA PRO A 214 11.64 4.21 -13.37
C PRO A 214 10.68 4.93 -14.31
N CYS A 215 9.52 4.32 -14.56
CA CYS A 215 8.43 4.84 -15.34
C CYS A 215 7.27 5.22 -14.41
N TYR A 216 6.94 6.51 -14.36
CA TYR A 216 5.90 7.03 -13.48
C TYR A 216 4.58 7.21 -14.21
N GLY A 217 3.51 6.70 -13.59
CA GLY A 217 2.13 6.98 -13.95
C GLY A 217 1.47 7.93 -12.95
N GLY A 218 0.15 8.06 -13.03
CA GLY A 218 -0.62 8.94 -12.13
C GLY A 218 -0.56 8.56 -10.64
N ASN A 219 -0.14 7.34 -10.33
CA ASN A 219 -0.11 6.83 -8.96
C ASN A 219 1.27 6.29 -8.53
N GLY A 220 2.34 6.73 -9.14
CA GLY A 220 3.68 6.29 -8.82
C GLY A 220 4.35 5.47 -9.88
N ILE A 221 5.38 4.73 -9.45
CA ILE A 221 6.15 3.87 -10.35
C ILE A 221 5.24 2.76 -10.87
N ARG A 222 5.11 2.68 -12.21
CA ARG A 222 4.44 1.57 -12.92
C ARG A 222 5.37 0.40 -13.19
N GLY A 223 6.67 0.66 -13.17
CA GLY A 223 7.73 -0.28 -13.50
C GLY A 223 8.95 0.43 -14.05
N TYR A 224 9.73 -0.26 -14.87
CA TYR A 224 10.99 0.23 -15.42
C TYR A 224 11.02 0.14 -16.94
N VAL A 225 11.68 1.12 -17.58
CA VAL A 225 11.81 1.25 -19.03
C VAL A 225 13.28 1.38 -19.45
N ALA A 226 13.54 1.17 -20.75
CA ALA A 226 14.89 1.22 -21.29
C ALA A 226 15.40 2.65 -21.49
N GLU A 227 14.51 3.62 -21.68
CA GLU A 227 14.84 5.01 -21.97
C GLU A 227 14.16 5.96 -20.99
N TYR A 228 14.83 7.05 -20.64
CA TYR A 228 14.28 8.13 -19.83
C TYR A 228 13.91 9.32 -20.71
N SER A 229 12.94 10.11 -20.29
CA SER A 229 12.55 11.37 -20.94
C SER A 229 12.90 12.60 -20.10
N GLN A 230 13.18 12.40 -18.81
CA GLN A 230 13.46 13.47 -17.86
C GLN A 230 14.71 13.15 -17.05
N GLU A 231 15.48 14.21 -16.68
CA GLU A 231 16.61 14.12 -15.76
C GLU A 231 16.61 15.36 -14.86
N GLY A 232 16.65 15.17 -13.56
CA GLY A 232 16.61 16.26 -12.56
C GLY A 232 15.68 15.95 -11.40
N GLU A 233 15.17 17.00 -10.77
CA GLU A 233 14.23 16.93 -9.63
C GLU A 233 12.92 17.61 -10.01
N TYR A 234 11.82 16.89 -9.96
CA TYR A 234 10.51 17.37 -10.39
C TYR A 234 9.39 16.88 -9.50
N SER A 235 8.30 17.66 -9.46
CA SER A 235 7.01 17.18 -8.97
C SER A 235 6.17 16.65 -10.13
N LEU A 236 5.51 15.53 -9.91
CA LEU A 236 4.54 14.95 -10.82
C LEU A 236 3.14 15.00 -10.21
N ILE A 237 2.14 15.36 -11.04
CA ILE A 237 0.73 15.34 -10.63
C ILE A 237 0.03 14.20 -11.36
N GLY A 238 -0.56 13.26 -10.64
CA GLY A 238 -1.42 12.24 -11.21
C GLY A 238 -2.70 12.85 -11.79
N ARG A 239 -3.06 12.49 -13.05
CA ARG A 239 -4.20 13.12 -13.72
C ARG A 239 -5.40 12.21 -13.97
N GLN A 240 -5.29 10.91 -13.78
CA GLN A 240 -6.38 9.95 -14.06
C GLN A 240 -6.57 8.93 -12.95
N GLY A 241 -7.83 8.45 -12.81
CA GLY A 241 -8.24 7.44 -11.84
C GLY A 241 -8.53 8.01 -10.45
N ALA A 242 -8.87 7.12 -9.51
CA ALA A 242 -9.26 7.47 -8.14
C ALA A 242 -8.19 8.27 -7.36
N LEU A 243 -6.93 8.18 -7.79
CA LEU A 243 -5.79 8.86 -7.19
C LEU A 243 -5.30 10.05 -8.02
N SER A 244 -6.12 10.57 -8.95
CA SER A 244 -5.81 11.84 -9.63
C SER A 244 -5.70 12.96 -8.61
N GLY A 245 -4.68 13.83 -8.78
CA GLY A 245 -4.29 14.84 -7.79
C GLY A 245 -3.23 14.36 -6.80
N ASN A 246 -2.81 13.09 -6.86
CA ASN A 246 -1.66 12.61 -6.11
C ASN A 246 -0.37 13.30 -6.60
N ILE A 247 0.45 13.74 -5.65
CA ILE A 247 1.71 14.44 -5.92
C ILE A 247 2.86 13.52 -5.61
N GLN A 248 3.86 13.49 -6.49
CA GLN A 248 5.06 12.70 -6.31
C GLN A 248 6.29 13.54 -6.58
N TYR A 249 7.27 13.46 -5.68
CA TYR A 249 8.59 14.07 -5.88
C TYR A 249 9.55 13.03 -6.47
N VAL A 250 10.13 13.34 -7.61
CA VAL A 250 10.97 12.42 -8.38
C VAL A 250 12.34 13.03 -8.62
N LYS A 251 13.39 12.21 -8.42
CA LYS A 251 14.80 12.61 -8.63
C LYS A 251 15.51 11.69 -9.61
N GLY A 252 16.43 12.27 -10.38
CA GLY A 252 17.31 11.56 -11.29
C GLY A 252 16.71 11.34 -12.67
N LYS A 253 17.05 10.21 -13.32
CA LYS A 253 16.60 9.84 -14.66
C LYS A 253 15.33 9.01 -14.59
N PHE A 254 14.26 9.47 -15.22
CA PHE A 254 12.97 8.78 -15.22
C PHE A 254 12.17 9.06 -16.49
N LYS A 255 11.08 8.33 -16.68
CA LYS A 255 10.06 8.59 -17.69
C LYS A 255 8.72 8.82 -17.00
N ASN A 256 7.97 9.84 -17.40
CA ASN A 256 6.58 10.01 -17.01
C ASN A 256 5.67 9.68 -18.18
N THR A 257 4.56 8.98 -17.87
CA THR A 257 3.54 8.64 -18.87
C THR A 257 2.52 9.76 -19.01
N GLU A 258 1.62 9.62 -19.99
CA GLU A 258 0.47 10.51 -20.23
C GLU A 258 -0.44 10.70 -19.01
N HIS A 259 -0.35 9.81 -18.02
CA HIS A 259 -1.12 9.86 -16.76
C HIS A 259 -0.47 10.67 -15.65
N ALA A 260 0.74 11.20 -15.88
CA ALA A 260 1.49 12.02 -14.95
C ALA A 260 1.88 13.35 -15.59
N LEU A 261 1.43 14.47 -15.02
CA LEU A 261 1.84 15.81 -15.43
C LEU A 261 3.17 16.17 -14.77
N LEU A 262 4.16 16.48 -15.57
CA LEU A 262 5.41 17.09 -15.13
C LEU A 262 5.16 18.56 -14.79
N VAL A 263 5.57 18.98 -13.59
CA VAL A 263 5.50 20.38 -13.16
C VAL A 263 6.86 21.02 -13.34
N THR A 264 6.95 22.02 -14.19
CA THR A 264 8.17 22.80 -14.43
C THR A 264 7.95 24.22 -13.97
N PRO A 265 8.69 24.73 -12.96
CA PRO A 265 8.65 26.14 -12.60
C PRO A 265 9.10 27.02 -13.78
N ILE A 266 8.42 28.14 -14.03
CA ILE A 266 8.81 29.18 -14.99
C ILE A 266 9.33 30.44 -14.29
N VAL A 267 9.31 30.43 -12.95
CA VAL A 267 9.95 31.42 -12.09
C VAL A 267 10.92 30.70 -11.17
N GLU A 268 11.86 31.42 -10.57
CA GLU A 268 12.81 30.85 -9.62
C GLU A 268 12.06 30.30 -8.39
N MET A 269 12.28 29.02 -8.09
CA MET A 269 11.53 28.33 -7.04
C MET A 269 12.30 27.11 -6.52
N ASN A 270 12.21 26.83 -5.22
CA ASN A 270 12.75 25.63 -4.64
C ASN A 270 11.83 24.42 -4.89
N ASN A 271 12.36 23.34 -5.48
CA ASN A 271 11.58 22.17 -5.88
C ASN A 271 10.97 21.40 -4.70
N ILE A 272 11.61 21.41 -3.53
CA ILE A 272 11.08 20.77 -2.32
C ILE A 272 9.88 21.56 -1.80
N TRP A 273 10.03 22.89 -1.73
CA TRP A 273 8.92 23.76 -1.34
C TRP A 273 7.74 23.64 -2.32
N LEU A 274 8.03 23.66 -3.64
CA LEU A 274 7.03 23.44 -4.69
C LEU A 274 6.24 22.15 -4.48
N ASN A 275 6.94 21.06 -4.23
CA ASN A 275 6.29 19.75 -4.00
C ASN A 275 5.34 19.81 -2.80
N GLN A 276 5.78 20.41 -1.70
CA GLN A 276 4.95 20.54 -0.50
C GLN A 276 3.78 21.52 -0.69
N LEU A 277 3.97 22.59 -1.45
CA LEU A 277 2.89 23.46 -1.86
C LEU A 277 1.80 22.69 -2.61
N LEU A 278 2.18 21.90 -3.62
CA LEU A 278 1.23 21.11 -4.41
C LEU A 278 0.48 20.08 -3.56
N ILE A 279 1.16 19.44 -2.60
CA ILE A 279 0.53 18.52 -1.64
C ILE A 279 -0.54 19.26 -0.80
N ASN A 280 -0.19 20.44 -0.26
CA ASN A 280 -1.08 21.21 0.59
C ASN A 280 -2.21 21.93 -0.16
N LEU A 281 -2.14 22.05 -1.49
CA LEU A 281 -3.24 22.55 -2.33
C LEU A 281 -4.36 21.53 -2.52
N GLU A 282 -4.17 20.28 -2.12
CA GLU A 282 -5.20 19.23 -2.19
C GLU A 282 -5.85 19.14 -3.58
N LEU A 283 -5.03 18.99 -4.63
CA LEU A 283 -5.47 19.07 -6.02
C LEU A 283 -6.61 18.10 -6.38
N LYS A 284 -6.84 17.06 -5.57
CA LYS A 284 -7.98 16.16 -5.69
C LYS A 284 -9.33 16.89 -5.74
N ARG A 285 -9.46 18.02 -5.08
CA ARG A 285 -10.67 18.86 -5.07
C ARG A 285 -11.07 19.43 -6.44
N TYR A 286 -10.14 19.44 -7.40
CA TYR A 286 -10.36 19.91 -8.77
C TYR A 286 -10.65 18.78 -9.76
N GLN A 287 -10.86 17.56 -9.26
CA GLN A 287 -11.26 16.42 -10.10
C GLN A 287 -12.61 16.67 -10.76
N THR A 288 -12.73 16.18 -11.99
CA THR A 288 -13.98 16.15 -12.76
C THR A 288 -14.25 14.74 -13.29
N GLY A 289 -15.52 14.41 -13.53
CA GLY A 289 -15.94 13.09 -14.00
C GLY A 289 -16.36 12.15 -12.87
N ALA A 290 -17.66 11.78 -12.83
CA ALA A 290 -18.19 10.92 -11.75
C ALA A 290 -17.77 9.46 -11.89
N ALA A 291 -17.74 8.91 -13.12
CA ALA A 291 -17.40 7.51 -13.36
C ALA A 291 -15.89 7.26 -13.44
N GLN A 292 -15.14 8.21 -13.96
CA GLN A 292 -13.67 8.15 -14.04
C GLN A 292 -13.09 9.51 -13.68
N PRO A 293 -12.79 9.74 -12.38
CA PRO A 293 -12.21 10.99 -11.94
C PRO A 293 -10.91 11.33 -12.67
N GLY A 294 -10.74 12.59 -13.03
CA GLY A 294 -9.53 13.05 -13.69
C GLY A 294 -9.26 14.53 -13.46
N LEU A 295 -8.00 14.94 -13.64
CA LEU A 295 -7.55 16.32 -13.61
C LEU A 295 -7.15 16.77 -15.01
N SER A 296 -7.81 17.82 -15.51
CA SER A 296 -7.38 18.49 -16.73
C SER A 296 -6.42 19.64 -16.40
N VAL A 297 -5.46 19.88 -17.26
CA VAL A 297 -4.55 21.04 -17.12
C VAL A 297 -5.36 22.33 -17.04
N LYS A 298 -6.44 22.45 -17.84
CA LYS A 298 -7.33 23.61 -17.84
C LYS A 298 -7.92 23.92 -16.47
N ASN A 299 -8.31 22.88 -15.71
CA ASN A 299 -8.91 23.06 -14.37
C ASN A 299 -7.89 23.52 -13.33
N LEU A 300 -6.60 23.33 -13.59
CA LEU A 300 -5.52 23.70 -12.69
C LEU A 300 -4.97 25.10 -12.97
N GLN A 301 -5.14 25.62 -14.19
CA GLN A 301 -4.50 26.85 -14.66
C GLN A 301 -4.75 28.09 -13.80
N GLU A 302 -5.96 28.23 -13.28
CA GLU A 302 -6.42 29.39 -12.53
C GLU A 302 -6.30 29.25 -11.00
N ILE A 303 -5.70 28.14 -10.51
CA ILE A 303 -5.47 27.97 -9.08
C ILE A 303 -4.52 29.05 -8.57
N PRO A 304 -4.89 29.79 -7.51
CA PRO A 304 -4.01 30.79 -6.93
C PRO A 304 -2.84 30.13 -6.21
N ILE A 305 -1.64 30.53 -6.54
CA ILE A 305 -0.38 30.07 -5.96
C ILE A 305 0.21 31.21 -5.15
N ILE A 306 0.46 30.98 -3.88
CA ILE A 306 1.08 31.97 -2.98
C ILE A 306 2.51 32.30 -3.44
N SER A 307 2.85 33.59 -3.41
CA SER A 307 4.19 34.08 -3.74
C SER A 307 5.01 34.25 -2.46
N VAL A 308 6.04 33.42 -2.31
CA VAL A 308 6.91 33.37 -1.13
C VAL A 308 8.34 33.66 -1.54
N SER A 309 9.13 34.36 -0.71
CA SER A 309 10.53 34.63 -0.99
C SER A 309 11.34 33.34 -1.15
N ILE A 310 12.33 33.32 -2.06
CA ILE A 310 13.18 32.14 -2.25
C ILE A 310 13.93 31.77 -0.94
N ALA A 311 14.32 32.75 -0.16
CA ALA A 311 14.98 32.53 1.15
C ALA A 311 14.08 31.78 2.16
N ASP A 312 12.76 32.03 2.13
CA ASP A 312 11.81 31.32 2.99
C ASP A 312 11.54 29.90 2.45
N GLN A 313 11.49 29.75 1.12
CA GLN A 313 11.39 28.44 0.48
C GLN A 313 12.59 27.57 0.81
N ASP A 314 13.81 28.11 0.76
CA ASP A 314 15.05 27.40 1.06
C ASP A 314 15.12 27.02 2.55
N ARG A 315 14.73 27.91 3.45
CA ARG A 315 14.64 27.60 4.90
C ARG A 315 13.71 26.43 5.17
N PHE A 316 12.59 26.37 4.47
CA PHE A 316 11.67 25.24 4.58
C PHE A 316 12.29 23.96 3.98
N ALA A 317 12.93 24.05 2.82
CA ALA A 317 13.59 22.92 2.18
C ALA A 317 14.72 22.32 3.06
N ASP A 318 15.49 23.17 3.74
CA ASP A 318 16.52 22.74 4.70
C ASP A 318 15.91 21.96 5.87
N PHE A 319 14.76 22.42 6.39
CA PHE A 319 14.02 21.69 7.41
C PHE A 319 13.55 20.32 6.90
N VAL A 320 12.96 20.27 5.70
CA VAL A 320 12.54 18.98 5.08
C VAL A 320 13.73 18.06 4.91
N ALA A 321 14.87 18.54 4.45
CA ALA A 321 16.08 17.75 4.28
C ALA A 321 16.59 17.14 5.61
N GLN A 322 16.45 17.87 6.73
CA GLN A 322 16.77 17.34 8.06
C GLN A 322 15.80 16.24 8.49
N VAL A 323 14.51 16.44 8.31
CA VAL A 323 13.48 15.43 8.61
C VAL A 323 13.65 14.18 7.76
N ASP A 324 13.95 14.33 6.46
CA ASP A 324 14.14 13.18 5.56
C ASP A 324 15.39 12.36 5.90
N LYS A 325 16.46 12.98 6.42
CA LYS A 325 17.60 12.23 6.99
C LYS A 325 17.16 11.35 8.15
N SER A 326 16.26 11.83 9.01
CA SER A 326 15.71 11.03 10.12
C SER A 326 14.88 9.84 9.64
N LYS A 327 14.14 9.98 8.52
CA LYS A 327 13.38 8.87 7.90
C LYS A 327 14.29 7.75 7.38
N VAL A 328 15.50 8.05 6.91
CA VAL A 328 16.45 7.04 6.41
C VAL A 328 17.08 6.25 7.56
N VAL A 329 17.23 6.85 8.72
CA VAL A 329 17.77 6.20 9.93
C VAL A 329 16.67 5.43 10.67
N ALA A 330 15.42 5.80 10.47
CA ALA A 330 14.22 5.11 10.96
C ALA A 330 13.84 3.93 10.06
#